data_a14d25446ccea76de243665a7d64b8be
#
_entry.id   a14d25446ccea76de243665a7d64b8be
#
_cell.length_a   1.000
_cell.length_b   1.000
_cell.length_c   1.000
_cell.angle_alpha   90.00
_cell.angle_beta   90.00
_cell.angle_gamma   90.00
#
_symmetry.space_group_name_H-M   'P 1'
#
loop_
_entity.id
_entity.type
_entity.pdbx_description
1 polymer ?
#
loop_
_entity_poly.entity_id
_entity_poly.type
_entity_poly.pdbx_seq_one_letter_code
_entity_poly.pdbx_strand_id
1 'polypeptide(L)'
;MKTLTSNKAFWLLLVICVVTILPFLGLPEYHTKGEPRESIVSYSMLESDNWILPRNNGGEIPYKPPFFHWTIAAVSTLNGGQVTEMTSRLPSAIALISMTLFGFLFFAKRKGTEVALLTAFITLTNFELHRAGANCRVDMVLTALTVCALYCFYRWYEKGLKGIPWLAILLMSLGTLTKGPVGTIIPCLVTGVFLLLRGVNFFRAFLLLSAWAILSLILPFCWYIAAYQQGGEEFLALVMEENFGRMTNTMSYDSCVNPWHYNFVTLFAGYVPWTLLALLSLFSLTYHKFSIQPAAWLSLIHI
;
A
#
# COMPACT_ATOMS: atom_id res chain seq x y z
N MET A 1 -3.14 -10.87 36.26
CA MET A 1 -3.51 -11.21 34.87
C MET A 1 -2.31 -11.88 34.20
N LYS A 2 -2.46 -13.10 33.62
CA LYS A 2 -1.38 -13.71 32.84
C LYS A 2 -1.20 -12.89 31.56
N THR A 3 -0.03 -12.27 31.38
CA THR A 3 0.31 -11.54 30.15
C THR A 3 0.23 -12.50 28.96
N LEU A 4 -0.48 -12.11 27.92
CA LEU A 4 -0.60 -12.89 26.69
C LEU A 4 0.78 -12.98 26.02
N THR A 5 1.28 -14.19 25.76
CA THR A 5 2.56 -14.32 25.05
C THR A 5 2.43 -13.82 23.62
N SER A 6 3.48 -13.21 23.07
CA SER A 6 3.49 -12.62 21.72
C SER A 6 3.01 -13.61 20.65
N ASN A 7 3.34 -14.90 20.76
CA ASN A 7 2.91 -15.92 19.83
C ASN A 7 1.37 -16.18 19.88
N LYS A 8 0.81 -16.29 21.10
CA LYS A 8 -0.65 -16.46 21.24
C LYS A 8 -1.41 -15.22 20.78
N ALA A 9 -0.86 -14.03 21.05
CA ALA A 9 -1.42 -12.76 20.59
C ALA A 9 -1.44 -12.66 19.05
N PHE A 10 -0.38 -13.12 18.38
CA PHE A 10 -0.31 -13.15 16.91
C PHE A 10 -1.40 -14.03 16.29
N TRP A 11 -1.55 -15.26 16.80
CA TRP A 11 -2.58 -16.17 16.27
C TRP A 11 -4.00 -15.69 16.57
N LEU A 12 -4.23 -15.11 17.76
CA LEU A 12 -5.51 -14.49 18.09
C LEU A 12 -5.82 -13.33 17.13
N LEU A 13 -4.84 -12.45 16.89
CA LEU A 13 -4.99 -11.34 15.94
C LEU A 13 -5.28 -11.83 14.53
N LEU A 14 -4.58 -12.87 14.06
CA LEU A 14 -4.83 -13.47 12.75
C LEU A 14 -6.28 -13.98 12.64
N VAL A 15 -6.75 -14.70 13.65
CA VAL A 15 -8.14 -15.21 13.67
C VAL A 15 -9.13 -14.04 13.65
N ILE A 16 -8.91 -12.99 14.44
CA ILE A 16 -9.75 -11.80 14.44
C ILE A 16 -9.77 -11.16 13.03
N CYS A 17 -8.62 -10.93 12.41
CA CYS A 17 -8.54 -10.36 11.06
C CYS A 17 -9.32 -11.19 10.04
N VAL A 18 -9.12 -12.51 10.06
CA VAL A 18 -9.79 -13.42 9.13
C VAL A 18 -11.31 -13.39 9.32
N VAL A 19 -11.79 -13.54 10.56
CA VAL A 19 -13.23 -13.62 10.86
C VAL A 19 -13.94 -12.28 10.64
N THR A 20 -13.27 -11.15 10.86
CA THR A 20 -13.90 -9.82 10.69
C THR A 20 -13.90 -9.32 9.25
N ILE A 21 -13.05 -9.84 8.36
CA ILE A 21 -12.93 -9.34 7.00
C ILE A 21 -13.42 -10.34 5.96
N LEU A 22 -12.88 -11.57 5.94
CA LEU A 22 -13.07 -12.49 4.82
C LEU A 22 -14.50 -12.93 4.57
N PRO A 23 -15.35 -13.25 5.59
CA PRO A 23 -16.71 -13.73 5.34
C PRO A 23 -17.63 -12.72 4.66
N PHE A 24 -17.29 -11.45 4.71
CA PHE A 24 -18.13 -10.35 4.22
C PHE A 24 -17.76 -9.86 2.82
N LEU A 25 -16.63 -10.29 2.24
CA LEU A 25 -16.13 -9.77 0.98
C LEU A 25 -17.04 -10.03 -0.23
N GLY A 26 -17.73 -11.17 -0.26
CA GLY A 26 -18.60 -11.56 -1.36
C GLY A 26 -20.08 -11.22 -1.17
N LEU A 27 -20.47 -10.65 0.00
CA LEU A 27 -21.88 -10.41 0.28
C LEU A 27 -22.45 -9.18 -0.45
N PRO A 28 -21.79 -8.01 -0.46
CA PRO A 28 -22.31 -6.85 -1.18
C PRO A 28 -21.87 -6.91 -2.65
N GLU A 29 -22.77 -6.49 -3.54
CA GLU A 29 -22.44 -6.22 -4.95
C GLU A 29 -21.39 -5.11 -5.05
N TYR A 30 -20.80 -4.91 -6.25
CA TYR A 30 -19.92 -3.78 -6.50
C TYR A 30 -20.69 -2.46 -6.34
N HIS A 31 -20.25 -1.60 -5.43
CA HIS A 31 -20.93 -0.35 -5.11
C HIS A 31 -20.13 0.91 -5.50
N THR A 32 -18.92 0.75 -6.03
CA THR A 32 -18.11 1.85 -6.55
C THR A 32 -17.72 1.57 -8.00
N LYS A 33 -17.69 2.62 -8.85
CA LYS A 33 -17.27 2.49 -10.26
C LYS A 33 -15.86 1.91 -10.44
N GLY A 34 -15.02 2.01 -9.42
CA GLY A 34 -13.64 1.52 -9.48
C GLY A 34 -13.53 0.01 -9.31
N GLU A 35 -14.44 -0.65 -8.59
CA GLU A 35 -14.36 -2.09 -8.33
C GLU A 35 -14.54 -2.93 -9.60
N PRO A 36 -15.67 -2.78 -10.35
CA PRO A 36 -15.87 -3.58 -11.56
C PRO A 36 -14.80 -3.31 -12.62
N ARG A 37 -14.26 -2.08 -12.69
CA ARG A 37 -13.19 -1.76 -13.64
C ARG A 37 -11.91 -2.59 -13.39
N GLU A 38 -11.46 -2.71 -12.15
CA GLU A 38 -10.28 -3.53 -11.82
C GLU A 38 -10.58 -5.03 -12.04
N SER A 39 -11.81 -5.45 -11.76
CA SER A 39 -12.26 -6.83 -11.94
C SER A 39 -12.35 -7.23 -13.41
N ILE A 40 -12.86 -6.34 -14.29
CA ILE A 40 -12.96 -6.56 -15.74
C ILE A 40 -11.57 -6.72 -16.36
N VAL A 41 -10.59 -5.92 -15.96
CA VAL A 41 -9.20 -6.05 -16.43
C VAL A 41 -8.66 -7.44 -16.10
N SER A 42 -8.91 -7.92 -14.88
CA SER A 42 -8.45 -9.24 -14.44
C SER A 42 -9.20 -10.38 -15.14
N TYR A 43 -10.49 -10.20 -15.42
CA TYR A 43 -11.28 -11.13 -16.24
C TYR A 43 -10.73 -11.21 -17.67
N SER A 44 -10.51 -10.07 -18.32
CA SER A 44 -9.93 -10.01 -19.67
C SER A 44 -8.53 -10.63 -19.75
N MET A 45 -7.76 -10.51 -18.66
CA MET A 45 -6.44 -11.15 -18.53
C MET A 45 -6.55 -12.69 -18.57
N LEU A 46 -7.54 -13.26 -17.86
CA LEU A 46 -7.77 -14.70 -17.84
C LEU A 46 -8.39 -15.21 -19.15
N GLU A 47 -9.29 -14.44 -19.74
CA GLU A 47 -9.97 -14.81 -20.98
C GLU A 47 -9.03 -14.80 -22.19
N SER A 48 -8.18 -13.77 -22.31
CA SER A 48 -7.24 -13.59 -23.42
C SER A 48 -5.88 -14.26 -23.20
N ASP A 49 -5.61 -14.79 -22.00
CA ASP A 49 -4.29 -15.26 -21.56
C ASP A 49 -3.16 -14.21 -21.72
N ASN A 50 -3.55 -12.92 -21.75
CA ASN A 50 -2.60 -11.81 -21.84
C ASN A 50 -2.34 -11.18 -20.45
N TRP A 51 -1.25 -11.60 -19.83
CA TRP A 51 -0.84 -11.15 -18.50
C TRP A 51 0.00 -9.86 -18.50
N ILE A 52 0.41 -9.40 -19.69
CA ILE A 52 1.25 -8.20 -19.82
C ILE A 52 0.39 -6.96 -20.00
N LEU A 53 -0.44 -6.92 -21.05
CA LEU A 53 -1.28 -5.78 -21.41
C LEU A 53 -2.67 -6.24 -21.86
N PRO A 54 -3.53 -6.74 -20.94
CA PRO A 54 -4.90 -7.11 -21.27
C PRO A 54 -5.67 -5.88 -21.73
N ARG A 55 -6.74 -6.06 -22.52
CA ARG A 55 -7.62 -4.98 -22.96
C ARG A 55 -8.87 -4.93 -22.10
N ASN A 56 -9.24 -3.75 -21.62
CA ASN A 56 -10.47 -3.53 -20.86
C ASN A 56 -11.67 -3.60 -21.82
N ASN A 57 -12.63 -4.47 -21.54
CA ASN A 57 -13.77 -4.73 -22.41
C ASN A 57 -13.39 -4.99 -23.90
N GLY A 58 -12.23 -5.58 -24.13
CA GLY A 58 -11.73 -5.89 -25.48
C GLY A 58 -11.21 -4.70 -26.30
N GLY A 59 -11.22 -3.48 -25.76
CA GLY A 59 -10.84 -2.27 -26.49
C GLY A 59 -9.73 -1.45 -25.82
N GLU A 60 -10.01 -0.87 -24.68
CA GLU A 60 -9.13 0.11 -24.03
C GLU A 60 -7.94 -0.51 -23.32
N ILE A 61 -6.79 0.15 -23.33
CA ILE A 61 -5.63 -0.20 -22.51
C ILE A 61 -5.90 0.20 -21.06
N PRO A 62 -5.72 -0.69 -20.07
CA PRO A 62 -5.83 -0.32 -18.66
C PRO A 62 -4.68 0.62 -18.28
N TYR A 63 -5.03 1.73 -17.61
CA TYR A 63 -4.07 2.79 -17.29
C TYR A 63 -3.22 2.52 -16.05
N LYS A 64 -3.49 1.43 -15.30
CA LYS A 64 -2.70 1.05 -14.12
C LYS A 64 -1.75 -0.09 -14.43
N PRO A 65 -0.56 -0.13 -13.77
CA PRO A 65 0.31 -1.28 -13.82
C PRO A 65 -0.35 -2.55 -13.28
N PRO A 66 0.13 -3.76 -13.63
CA PRO A 66 -0.64 -4.99 -13.59
C PRO A 66 -0.66 -5.72 -12.25
N PHE A 67 0.16 -5.37 -11.26
CA PHE A 67 0.36 -6.21 -10.08
C PHE A 67 -0.95 -6.50 -9.33
N PHE A 68 -1.81 -5.51 -9.17
CA PHE A 68 -3.11 -5.72 -8.51
C PHE A 68 -4.00 -6.67 -9.33
N HIS A 69 -4.04 -6.49 -10.64
CA HIS A 69 -4.82 -7.36 -11.54
C HIS A 69 -4.26 -8.80 -11.57
N TRP A 70 -2.93 -8.95 -11.54
CA TRP A 70 -2.29 -10.27 -11.40
C TRP A 70 -2.73 -10.98 -10.12
N THR A 71 -2.84 -10.25 -9.00
CA THR A 71 -3.29 -10.86 -7.74
C THR A 71 -4.75 -11.28 -7.78
N ILE A 72 -5.63 -10.48 -8.41
CA ILE A 72 -7.03 -10.86 -8.63
C ILE A 72 -7.13 -12.07 -9.56
N ALA A 73 -6.44 -12.04 -10.70
CA ALA A 73 -6.44 -13.15 -11.65
C ALA A 73 -5.92 -14.44 -11.01
N ALA A 74 -4.82 -14.37 -10.25
CA ALA A 74 -4.27 -15.54 -9.54
C ALA A 74 -5.24 -16.13 -8.52
N VAL A 75 -5.94 -15.28 -7.75
CA VAL A 75 -6.99 -15.74 -6.81
C VAL A 75 -8.17 -16.33 -7.57
N SER A 76 -8.59 -15.71 -8.66
CA SER A 76 -9.72 -16.18 -9.48
C SER A 76 -9.40 -17.52 -10.17
N THR A 77 -8.15 -17.77 -10.54
CA THR A 77 -7.71 -19.07 -11.05
C THR A 77 -7.96 -20.19 -10.03
N LEU A 78 -7.73 -19.91 -8.72
CA LEU A 78 -8.04 -20.87 -7.65
C LEU A 78 -9.55 -21.09 -7.46
N ASN A 79 -10.38 -20.19 -7.97
CA ASN A 79 -11.84 -20.27 -8.00
C ASN A 79 -12.38 -20.73 -9.36
N GLY A 80 -11.67 -21.59 -10.08
CA GLY A 80 -12.09 -22.11 -11.38
C GLY A 80 -12.08 -21.05 -12.51
N GLY A 81 -11.29 -19.98 -12.39
CA GLY A 81 -11.19 -18.89 -13.36
C GLY A 81 -12.30 -17.84 -13.26
N GLN A 82 -13.21 -17.97 -12.29
CA GLN A 82 -14.31 -17.02 -12.12
C GLN A 82 -13.89 -15.81 -11.30
N VAL A 83 -13.99 -14.63 -11.90
CA VAL A 83 -13.80 -13.33 -11.24
C VAL A 83 -15.12 -12.92 -10.60
N THR A 84 -15.17 -12.91 -9.29
CA THR A 84 -16.33 -12.56 -8.47
C THR A 84 -15.99 -11.37 -7.55
N GLU A 85 -16.98 -10.80 -6.88
CA GLU A 85 -16.76 -9.77 -5.86
C GLU A 85 -15.77 -10.24 -4.79
N MET A 86 -15.91 -11.50 -4.35
CA MET A 86 -15.01 -12.07 -3.35
C MET A 86 -13.57 -12.18 -3.86
N THR A 87 -13.36 -12.77 -5.05
CA THR A 87 -12.01 -12.95 -5.61
C THR A 87 -11.33 -11.62 -5.94
N SER A 88 -12.10 -10.61 -6.33
CA SER A 88 -11.62 -9.27 -6.66
C SER A 88 -11.21 -8.47 -5.41
N ARG A 89 -11.91 -8.63 -4.28
CA ARG A 89 -11.63 -7.93 -3.02
C ARG A 89 -10.58 -8.63 -2.16
N LEU A 90 -10.41 -9.94 -2.34
CA LEU A 90 -9.49 -10.75 -1.54
C LEU A 90 -8.04 -10.24 -1.52
N PRO A 91 -7.44 -9.75 -2.62
CA PRO A 91 -6.10 -9.17 -2.57
C PRO A 91 -5.99 -7.95 -1.65
N SER A 92 -7.00 -7.06 -1.63
CA SER A 92 -7.04 -5.92 -0.72
C SER A 92 -7.17 -6.36 0.74
N ALA A 93 -8.00 -7.36 1.01
CA ALA A 93 -8.17 -7.94 2.34
C ALA A 93 -6.86 -8.58 2.85
N ILE A 94 -6.20 -9.38 2.02
CA ILE A 94 -4.91 -9.99 2.33
C ILE A 94 -3.85 -8.91 2.60
N ALA A 95 -3.86 -7.82 1.84
CA ALA A 95 -2.94 -6.70 2.03
C ALA A 95 -3.14 -6.03 3.40
N LEU A 96 -4.40 -5.74 3.80
CA LEU A 96 -4.72 -5.19 5.12
C LEU A 96 -4.30 -6.13 6.25
N ILE A 97 -4.65 -7.42 6.14
CA ILE A 97 -4.27 -8.44 7.13
C ILE A 97 -2.76 -8.54 7.26
N SER A 98 -2.05 -8.64 6.12
CA SER A 98 -0.59 -8.75 6.10
C SER A 98 0.09 -7.52 6.70
N MET A 99 -0.37 -6.31 6.37
CA MET A 99 0.13 -5.07 6.94
C MET A 99 -0.07 -5.01 8.45
N THR A 100 -1.26 -5.39 8.93
CA THR A 100 -1.60 -5.43 10.36
C THR A 100 -0.71 -6.42 11.12
N LEU A 101 -0.55 -7.63 10.61
CA LEU A 101 0.29 -8.67 11.23
C LEU A 101 1.77 -8.32 11.20
N PHE A 102 2.26 -7.75 10.09
CA PHE A 102 3.65 -7.30 9.99
C PHE A 102 3.93 -6.15 10.95
N GLY A 103 3.00 -5.21 11.08
CA GLY A 103 3.03 -4.14 12.07
C GLY A 103 3.05 -4.68 13.49
N PHE A 104 2.18 -5.64 13.82
CA PHE A 104 2.20 -6.32 15.11
C PHE A 104 3.58 -6.92 15.42
N LEU A 105 4.15 -7.70 14.51
CA LEU A 105 5.47 -8.31 14.70
C LEU A 105 6.58 -7.27 14.86
N PHE A 106 6.48 -6.15 14.13
CA PHE A 106 7.42 -5.05 14.22
C PHE A 106 7.39 -4.38 15.60
N PHE A 107 6.21 -4.03 16.11
CA PHE A 107 6.05 -3.34 17.39
C PHE A 107 6.20 -4.27 18.58
N ALA A 108 5.79 -5.54 18.49
CA ALA A 108 5.93 -6.49 19.60
C ALA A 108 7.39 -6.66 20.04
N LYS A 109 8.32 -6.67 19.09
CA LYS A 109 9.76 -6.73 19.38
C LYS A 109 10.32 -5.47 20.02
N ARG A 110 9.68 -4.29 19.83
CA ARG A 110 10.24 -2.98 20.22
C ARG A 110 9.54 -2.34 21.41
N LYS A 111 8.26 -2.56 21.51
CA LYS A 111 7.38 -1.89 22.48
C LYS A 111 6.58 -2.85 23.35
N GLY A 112 6.72 -4.16 23.11
CA GLY A 112 5.97 -5.19 23.81
C GLY A 112 4.64 -5.55 23.16
N THR A 113 4.08 -6.67 23.61
CA THR A 113 2.88 -7.29 23.01
C THR A 113 1.64 -6.42 23.13
N GLU A 114 1.47 -5.71 24.25
CA GLU A 114 0.28 -4.88 24.52
C GLU A 114 0.20 -3.70 23.55
N VAL A 115 1.31 -2.96 23.40
CA VAL A 115 1.39 -1.84 22.44
C VAL A 115 1.19 -2.33 21.01
N ALA A 116 1.76 -3.48 20.67
CA ALA A 116 1.60 -4.06 19.35
C ALA A 116 0.15 -4.47 19.06
N LEU A 117 -0.57 -5.04 20.02
CA LEU A 117 -1.99 -5.35 19.90
C LEU A 117 -2.84 -4.09 19.75
N LEU A 118 -2.57 -3.05 20.53
CA LEU A 118 -3.27 -1.78 20.43
C LEU A 118 -3.05 -1.15 19.04
N THR A 119 -1.81 -1.13 18.54
CA THR A 119 -1.49 -0.62 17.21
C THR A 119 -2.23 -1.42 16.12
N ALA A 120 -2.22 -2.75 16.22
CA ALA A 120 -2.92 -3.63 15.28
C ALA A 120 -4.44 -3.42 15.34
N PHE A 121 -5.00 -3.22 16.52
CA PHE A 121 -6.43 -2.93 16.71
C PHE A 121 -6.81 -1.58 16.09
N ILE A 122 -6.03 -0.52 16.32
CA ILE A 122 -6.23 0.79 15.69
C ILE A 122 -6.18 0.66 14.16
N THR A 123 -5.19 -0.07 13.63
CA THR A 123 -5.06 -0.29 12.18
C THR A 123 -6.29 -1.01 11.60
N LEU A 124 -6.73 -2.10 12.24
CA LEU A 124 -7.84 -2.92 11.75
C LEU A 124 -9.20 -2.22 11.82
N THR A 125 -9.40 -1.37 12.83
CA THR A 125 -10.66 -0.66 13.10
C THR A 125 -10.67 0.77 12.56
N ASN A 126 -9.61 1.21 11.89
CA ASN A 126 -9.59 2.47 11.16
C ASN A 126 -10.58 2.39 9.98
N PHE A 127 -11.49 3.38 9.89
CA PHE A 127 -12.57 3.36 8.90
C PHE A 127 -12.05 3.24 7.47
N GLU A 128 -11.10 4.09 7.08
CA GLU A 128 -10.61 4.11 5.69
C GLU A 128 -9.78 2.86 5.35
N LEU A 129 -8.95 2.37 6.27
CA LEU A 129 -8.19 1.14 6.06
C LEU A 129 -9.11 -0.07 5.94
N HIS A 130 -10.12 -0.17 6.82
CA HIS A 130 -11.10 -1.25 6.77
C HIS A 130 -11.92 -1.20 5.48
N ARG A 131 -12.42 -0.02 5.10
CA ARG A 131 -13.13 0.23 3.85
C ARG A 131 -12.30 -0.14 2.63
N ALA A 132 -11.02 0.27 2.59
CA ALA A 132 -10.12 -0.04 1.49
C ALA A 132 -9.75 -1.53 1.43
N GLY A 133 -9.63 -2.19 2.58
CA GLY A 133 -9.37 -3.64 2.67
C GLY A 133 -10.57 -4.50 2.30
N ALA A 134 -11.79 -4.01 2.47
CA ALA A 134 -13.02 -4.70 2.11
C ALA A 134 -13.48 -4.45 0.66
N ASN A 135 -12.79 -3.58 -0.09
CA ASN A 135 -13.13 -3.20 -1.46
C ASN A 135 -12.03 -3.62 -2.45
N CYS A 136 -12.41 -3.77 -3.71
CA CYS A 136 -11.47 -4.02 -4.81
C CYS A 136 -10.71 -2.71 -5.15
N ARG A 137 -9.64 -2.44 -4.41
CA ARG A 137 -8.89 -1.18 -4.48
C ARG A 137 -7.38 -1.39 -4.50
N VAL A 138 -6.74 -0.88 -5.54
CA VAL A 138 -5.26 -0.84 -5.67
C VAL A 138 -4.60 -0.10 -4.50
N ASP A 139 -5.31 0.88 -3.93
CA ASP A 139 -4.79 1.75 -2.87
C ASP A 139 -4.45 0.98 -1.59
N MET A 140 -5.25 -0.04 -1.23
CA MET A 140 -4.94 -0.86 -0.05
C MET A 140 -3.66 -1.67 -0.23
N VAL A 141 -3.48 -2.28 -1.41
CA VAL A 141 -2.27 -3.05 -1.73
C VAL A 141 -1.05 -2.14 -1.74
N LEU A 142 -1.14 -0.97 -2.39
CA LEU A 142 -0.07 0.03 -2.38
C LEU A 142 0.29 0.47 -0.96
N THR A 143 -0.72 0.76 -0.12
CA THR A 143 -0.52 1.17 1.28
C THR A 143 0.21 0.09 2.07
N ALA A 144 -0.22 -1.16 1.96
CA ALA A 144 0.41 -2.28 2.65
C ALA A 144 1.87 -2.46 2.21
N LEU A 145 2.15 -2.42 0.90
CA LEU A 145 3.51 -2.52 0.36
C LEU A 145 4.39 -1.37 0.85
N THR A 146 3.88 -0.14 0.81
CA THR A 146 4.58 1.07 1.29
C THR A 146 4.92 0.98 2.78
N VAL A 147 3.95 0.68 3.61
CA VAL A 147 4.11 0.60 5.08
C VAL A 147 5.09 -0.52 5.44
N CYS A 148 4.95 -1.70 4.84
CA CYS A 148 5.87 -2.81 5.06
C CYS A 148 7.31 -2.47 4.59
N ALA A 149 7.46 -1.73 3.48
CA ALA A 149 8.77 -1.25 3.02
C ALA A 149 9.40 -0.29 4.05
N LEU A 150 8.61 0.63 4.63
CA LEU A 150 9.08 1.54 5.68
C LEU A 150 9.55 0.78 6.93
N TYR A 151 8.85 -0.27 7.36
CA TYR A 151 9.33 -1.13 8.45
C TYR A 151 10.65 -1.82 8.11
N CYS A 152 10.82 -2.27 6.87
CA CYS A 152 12.07 -2.87 6.42
C CYS A 152 13.20 -1.86 6.38
N PHE A 153 12.98 -0.63 5.93
CA PHE A 153 13.96 0.45 5.97
C PHE A 153 14.33 0.84 7.40
N TYR A 154 13.36 0.88 8.31
CA TYR A 154 13.65 1.13 9.71
C TYR A 154 14.55 0.03 10.30
N ARG A 155 14.28 -1.25 10.02
CA ARG A 155 15.17 -2.35 10.43
C ARG A 155 16.57 -2.24 9.81
N TRP A 156 16.67 -1.77 8.58
CA TRP A 156 17.94 -1.50 7.93
C TRP A 156 18.70 -0.35 8.62
N TYR A 157 17.98 0.72 9.03
CA TYR A 157 18.55 1.79 9.85
C TYR A 157 19.07 1.25 11.21
N GLU A 158 18.32 0.42 11.91
CA GLU A 158 18.75 -0.21 13.16
C GLU A 158 20.04 -1.04 13.01
N LYS A 159 20.28 -1.60 11.82
CA LYS A 159 21.53 -2.30 11.48
C LYS A 159 22.68 -1.36 11.09
N GLY A 160 22.55 -0.06 11.31
CA GLY A 160 23.55 0.96 10.96
C GLY A 160 23.70 1.19 9.46
N LEU A 161 22.65 1.02 8.68
CA LEU A 161 22.63 1.16 7.21
C LEU A 161 23.55 0.16 6.51
N LYS A 162 23.73 -1.03 7.08
CA LYS A 162 24.58 -2.08 6.52
C LYS A 162 23.77 -3.10 5.74
N GLY A 163 24.35 -3.56 4.63
CA GLY A 163 23.73 -4.54 3.75
C GLY A 163 22.61 -3.97 2.87
N ILE A 164 22.05 -4.80 2.02
CA ILE A 164 21.00 -4.44 1.07
C ILE A 164 19.64 -4.79 1.68
N PRO A 165 18.68 -3.86 1.74
CA PRO A 165 17.33 -4.12 2.25
C PRO A 165 16.43 -4.78 1.19
N TRP A 166 16.77 -5.99 0.75
CA TRP A 166 16.10 -6.69 -0.37
C TRP A 166 14.58 -6.71 -0.28
N LEU A 167 14.05 -6.96 0.93
CA LEU A 167 12.59 -6.97 1.09
C LEU A 167 11.97 -5.60 0.87
N ALA A 168 12.62 -4.50 1.32
CA ALA A 168 12.12 -3.15 1.04
C ALA A 168 12.14 -2.86 -0.46
N ILE A 169 13.21 -3.24 -1.15
CA ILE A 169 13.38 -3.08 -2.61
C ILE A 169 12.27 -3.84 -3.36
N LEU A 170 12.02 -5.10 -2.98
CA LEU A 170 10.94 -5.90 -3.57
C LEU A 170 9.56 -5.26 -3.34
N LEU A 171 9.29 -4.81 -2.11
CA LEU A 171 8.00 -4.18 -1.78
C LEU A 171 7.79 -2.86 -2.54
N MET A 172 8.84 -2.05 -2.72
CA MET A 172 8.79 -0.84 -3.57
C MET A 172 8.55 -1.21 -5.04
N SER A 173 9.21 -2.25 -5.53
CA SER A 173 9.04 -2.75 -6.91
C SER A 173 7.59 -3.15 -7.19
N LEU A 174 7.00 -3.97 -6.30
CA LEU A 174 5.60 -4.38 -6.36
C LEU A 174 4.65 -3.19 -6.19
N GLY A 175 5.00 -2.22 -5.33
CA GLY A 175 4.26 -0.97 -5.16
C GLY A 175 4.23 -0.15 -6.45
N THR A 176 5.36 -0.07 -7.16
CA THR A 176 5.44 0.60 -8.47
C THR A 176 4.64 -0.14 -9.53
N LEU A 177 4.65 -1.48 -9.53
CA LEU A 177 3.78 -2.31 -10.38
C LEU A 177 2.30 -2.26 -9.97
N THR A 178 1.95 -1.66 -8.83
CA THR A 178 0.57 -1.47 -8.38
C THR A 178 -0.02 -0.14 -8.85
N LYS A 179 0.74 0.96 -8.72
CA LYS A 179 0.21 2.32 -9.00
C LYS A 179 1.27 3.28 -9.59
N GLY A 180 2.30 2.75 -10.23
CA GLY A 180 3.35 3.55 -10.86
C GLY A 180 4.40 4.10 -9.86
N PRO A 181 5.15 5.16 -10.21
CA PRO A 181 6.34 5.63 -9.49
C PRO A 181 6.13 5.93 -8.00
N VAL A 182 4.89 6.22 -7.61
CA VAL A 182 4.49 6.49 -6.20
C VAL A 182 4.93 5.36 -5.26
N GLY A 183 4.91 4.09 -5.73
CA GLY A 183 5.34 2.93 -4.95
C GLY A 183 6.82 2.96 -4.54
N THR A 184 7.68 3.64 -5.29
CA THR A 184 9.09 3.85 -4.94
C THR A 184 9.34 5.21 -4.30
N ILE A 185 8.70 6.28 -4.80
CA ILE A 185 8.94 7.65 -4.35
C ILE A 185 8.58 7.84 -2.87
N ILE A 186 7.39 7.39 -2.46
CA ILE A 186 6.92 7.61 -1.07
C ILE A 186 7.83 6.92 -0.05
N PRO A 187 8.16 5.62 -0.14
CA PRO A 187 9.06 4.98 0.81
C PRO A 187 10.44 5.63 0.87
N CYS A 188 11.01 6.03 -0.29
CA CYS A 188 12.30 6.71 -0.35
C CYS A 188 12.25 8.10 0.28
N LEU A 189 11.22 8.90 -0.02
CA LEU A 189 11.04 10.23 0.54
C LEU A 189 10.91 10.20 2.06
N VAL A 190 10.00 9.37 2.57
CA VAL A 190 9.76 9.22 4.01
C VAL A 190 11.01 8.72 4.73
N THR A 191 11.68 7.70 4.19
CA THR A 191 12.92 7.18 4.74
C THR A 191 14.02 8.23 4.68
N GLY A 192 14.12 9.00 3.59
CA GLY A 192 15.09 10.08 3.43
C GLY A 192 14.94 11.15 4.51
N VAL A 193 13.73 11.67 4.68
CA VAL A 193 13.43 12.64 5.74
C VAL A 193 13.76 12.06 7.12
N PHE A 194 13.37 10.83 7.39
CA PHE A 194 13.70 10.14 8.64
C PHE A 194 15.22 10.07 8.88
N LEU A 195 16.01 9.65 7.89
CA LEU A 195 17.46 9.54 8.01
C LEU A 195 18.12 10.90 8.29
N LEU A 196 17.66 11.97 7.62
CA LEU A 196 18.13 13.33 7.85
C LEU A 196 17.83 13.80 9.28
N LEU A 197 16.61 13.58 9.76
CA LEU A 197 16.22 13.89 11.13
C LEU A 197 17.02 13.09 12.19
N ARG A 198 17.55 11.92 11.80
CA ARG A 198 18.45 11.10 12.62
C ARG A 198 19.93 11.48 12.47
N GLY A 199 20.26 12.58 11.79
CA GLY A 199 21.63 13.09 11.65
C GLY A 199 22.48 12.32 10.65
N VAL A 200 21.87 11.50 9.77
CA VAL A 200 22.63 10.86 8.69
C VAL A 200 22.97 11.91 7.63
N ASN A 201 24.22 11.90 7.16
CA ASN A 201 24.69 12.84 6.14
C ASN A 201 23.81 12.76 4.88
N PHE A 202 23.44 13.93 4.33
CA PHE A 202 22.54 14.06 3.17
C PHE A 202 23.03 13.24 1.97
N PHE A 203 24.28 13.40 1.58
CA PHE A 203 24.82 12.70 0.40
C PHE A 203 24.81 11.19 0.58
N ARG A 204 25.12 10.70 1.80
CA ARG A 204 25.05 9.27 2.11
C ARG A 204 23.62 8.75 2.04
N ALA A 205 22.66 9.44 2.64
CA ALA A 205 21.25 9.07 2.58
C ALA A 205 20.74 9.08 1.14
N PHE A 206 21.04 10.14 0.39
CA PHE A 206 20.66 10.28 -1.01
C PHE A 206 21.22 9.17 -1.89
N LEU A 207 22.54 8.90 -1.84
CA LEU A 207 23.18 7.85 -2.65
C LEU A 207 22.61 6.46 -2.36
N LEU A 208 22.42 6.12 -1.08
CA LEU A 208 21.89 4.82 -0.69
C LEU A 208 20.44 4.66 -1.15
N LEU A 209 19.58 5.65 -0.89
CA LEU A 209 18.17 5.58 -1.28
C LEU A 209 17.99 5.61 -2.80
N SER A 210 18.82 6.39 -3.53
CA SER A 210 18.82 6.37 -4.99
C SER A 210 19.21 5.01 -5.55
N ALA A 211 20.22 4.35 -4.97
CA ALA A 211 20.61 3.00 -5.37
C ALA A 211 19.47 2.00 -5.15
N TRP A 212 18.79 2.06 -4.00
CA TRP A 212 17.65 1.17 -3.72
C TRP A 212 16.42 1.49 -4.57
N ALA A 213 16.19 2.77 -4.89
CA ALA A 213 15.17 3.19 -5.83
C ALA A 213 15.43 2.62 -7.23
N ILE A 214 16.65 2.78 -7.76
CA ILE A 214 17.03 2.24 -9.08
C ILE A 214 16.84 0.71 -9.12
N LEU A 215 17.30 -0.01 -8.09
CA LEU A 215 17.10 -1.45 -8.00
C LEU A 215 15.63 -1.85 -7.97
N SER A 216 14.78 -1.07 -7.28
CA SER A 216 13.34 -1.35 -7.21
C SER A 216 12.62 -1.11 -8.55
N LEU A 217 13.18 -0.30 -9.44
CA LEU A 217 12.59 0.00 -10.74
C LEU A 217 12.92 -1.05 -11.82
N ILE A 218 13.84 -1.98 -11.58
CA ILE A 218 14.24 -3.00 -12.58
C ILE A 218 13.04 -3.83 -13.02
N LEU A 219 12.31 -4.43 -12.09
CA LEU A 219 11.16 -5.27 -12.41
C LEU A 219 10.01 -4.48 -13.06
N PRO A 220 9.58 -3.31 -12.55
CA PRO A 220 8.65 -2.45 -13.25
C PRO A 220 9.10 -2.08 -14.67
N PHE A 221 10.37 -1.73 -14.85
CA PHE A 221 10.90 -1.36 -16.15
C PHE A 221 10.82 -2.49 -17.16
N CYS A 222 11.13 -3.74 -16.75
CA CYS A 222 10.94 -4.92 -17.60
C CYS A 222 9.48 -5.06 -18.07
N TRP A 223 8.52 -4.83 -17.14
CA TRP A 223 7.11 -4.85 -17.53
C TRP A 223 6.74 -3.72 -18.47
N TYR A 224 7.21 -2.49 -18.23
CA TYR A 224 6.92 -1.34 -19.11
C TYR A 224 7.46 -1.57 -20.54
N ILE A 225 8.64 -2.19 -20.69
CA ILE A 225 9.17 -2.58 -22.00
C ILE A 225 8.26 -3.60 -22.67
N ALA A 226 7.87 -4.65 -21.98
CA ALA A 226 7.00 -5.69 -22.53
C ALA A 226 5.62 -5.13 -22.91
N ALA A 227 5.05 -4.24 -22.09
CA ALA A 227 3.79 -3.57 -22.37
C ALA A 227 3.90 -2.61 -23.56
N TYR A 228 5.01 -1.88 -23.70
CA TYR A 228 5.26 -1.04 -24.89
C TYR A 228 5.38 -1.87 -26.16
N GLN A 229 6.02 -3.04 -26.12
CA GLN A 229 6.09 -3.94 -27.28
C GLN A 229 4.71 -4.43 -27.75
N GLN A 230 3.72 -4.52 -26.85
CA GLN A 230 2.35 -4.92 -27.19
C GLN A 230 1.44 -3.72 -27.55
N GLY A 231 1.58 -2.59 -26.87
CA GLY A 231 0.67 -1.44 -26.97
C GLY A 231 1.22 -0.26 -27.75
N GLY A 232 2.53 -0.26 -28.07
CA GLY A 232 3.18 0.79 -28.87
C GLY A 232 2.99 2.20 -28.33
N GLU A 233 2.81 3.15 -29.24
CA GLU A 233 2.65 4.58 -28.93
C GLU A 233 1.36 4.88 -28.14
N GLU A 234 0.29 4.10 -28.34
CA GLU A 234 -0.95 4.24 -27.57
C GLU A 234 -0.70 4.01 -26.07
N PHE A 235 0.05 2.95 -25.73
CA PHE A 235 0.43 2.67 -24.36
C PHE A 235 1.36 3.76 -23.79
N LEU A 236 2.34 4.23 -24.57
CA LEU A 236 3.26 5.27 -24.12
C LEU A 236 2.52 6.58 -23.82
N ALA A 237 1.61 7.00 -24.71
CA ALA A 237 0.78 8.18 -24.51
C ALA A 237 -0.04 8.09 -23.21
N LEU A 238 -0.68 6.93 -22.98
CA LEU A 238 -1.44 6.67 -21.76
C LEU A 238 -0.56 6.75 -20.50
N VAL A 239 0.62 6.14 -20.51
CA VAL A 239 1.57 6.19 -19.38
C VAL A 239 2.02 7.63 -19.09
N MET A 240 2.29 8.41 -20.12
CA MET A 240 2.66 9.83 -19.98
C MET A 240 1.50 10.64 -19.41
N GLU A 241 0.28 10.45 -19.91
CA GLU A 241 -0.91 11.13 -19.42
C GLU A 241 -1.18 10.80 -17.94
N GLU A 242 -1.16 9.53 -17.55
CA GLU A 242 -1.45 9.09 -16.17
C GLU A 242 -0.40 9.54 -15.14
N ASN A 243 0.88 9.61 -15.52
CA ASN A 243 1.94 9.98 -14.59
C ASN A 243 2.24 11.48 -14.56
N PHE A 244 2.13 12.16 -15.71
CA PHE A 244 2.48 13.58 -15.83
C PHE A 244 1.27 14.47 -16.10
N GLY A 245 0.26 14.00 -16.84
CA GLY A 245 -0.94 14.76 -17.17
C GLY A 245 -1.70 15.23 -15.94
N ARG A 246 -1.74 14.43 -14.87
CA ARG A 246 -2.33 14.83 -13.57
C ARG A 246 -1.59 15.98 -12.89
N MET A 247 -0.29 16.08 -13.08
CA MET A 247 0.52 17.17 -12.51
C MET A 247 0.39 18.46 -13.30
N THR A 248 0.12 18.34 -14.60
CA THR A 248 0.02 19.49 -15.55
C THR A 248 -1.43 19.88 -15.85
N ASN A 249 -2.42 19.19 -15.29
CA ASN A 249 -3.85 19.35 -15.62
C ASN A 249 -4.17 19.20 -17.12
N THR A 250 -3.42 18.33 -17.82
CA THR A 250 -3.60 18.07 -19.27
C THR A 250 -4.25 16.70 -19.51
N MET A 251 -5.17 16.29 -18.66
CA MET A 251 -5.90 15.01 -18.79
C MET A 251 -6.95 15.10 -19.88
N SER A 252 -7.08 14.05 -20.69
CA SER A 252 -8.13 13.91 -21.71
C SER A 252 -9.53 13.66 -21.13
N TYR A 253 -9.62 13.33 -19.84
CA TYR A 253 -10.88 13.09 -19.14
C TYR A 253 -11.00 13.97 -17.87
N ASP A 254 -12.25 14.24 -17.46
CA ASP A 254 -12.51 15.05 -16.28
C ASP A 254 -11.89 14.44 -15.00
N SER A 255 -10.81 15.07 -14.53
CA SER A 255 -10.29 14.81 -13.21
C SER A 255 -11.07 15.66 -12.19
N CYS A 256 -11.68 15.00 -11.19
CA CYS A 256 -12.32 15.73 -10.10
C CYS A 256 -11.30 16.64 -9.40
N VAL A 257 -11.38 17.94 -9.64
CA VAL A 257 -10.59 18.93 -8.91
C VAL A 257 -11.27 19.17 -7.57
N ASN A 258 -10.74 18.57 -6.53
CA ASN A 258 -11.25 18.78 -5.18
C ASN A 258 -10.68 20.06 -4.58
N PRO A 259 -11.45 20.80 -3.73
CA PRO A 259 -10.95 21.94 -2.99
C PRO A 259 -9.71 21.56 -2.15
N TRP A 260 -8.82 22.52 -1.90
CA TRP A 260 -7.57 22.29 -1.15
C TRP A 260 -7.78 21.65 0.24
N HIS A 261 -8.90 21.95 0.90
CA HIS A 261 -9.25 21.40 2.22
C HIS A 261 -9.80 19.97 2.16
N TYR A 262 -10.17 19.46 0.98
CA TYR A 262 -10.77 18.14 0.82
C TYR A 262 -9.90 17.02 1.42
N ASN A 263 -8.59 17.07 1.19
CA ASN A 263 -7.67 16.06 1.70
C ASN A 263 -7.59 16.08 3.23
N PHE A 264 -7.72 17.24 3.87
CA PHE A 264 -7.76 17.33 5.33
C PHE A 264 -9.06 16.73 5.89
N VAL A 265 -10.20 17.09 5.29
CA VAL A 265 -11.50 16.56 5.70
C VAL A 265 -11.54 15.04 5.54
N THR A 266 -11.10 14.51 4.40
CA THR A 266 -11.06 13.06 4.15
C THR A 266 -10.08 12.34 5.07
N LEU A 267 -8.94 12.93 5.41
CA LEU A 267 -8.00 12.38 6.38
C LEU A 267 -8.65 12.24 7.75
N PHE A 268 -9.27 13.32 8.26
CA PHE A 268 -9.91 13.30 9.58
C PHE A 268 -11.12 12.38 9.62
N ALA A 269 -11.95 12.37 8.59
CA ALA A 269 -13.09 11.47 8.47
C ALA A 269 -12.68 10.01 8.31
N GLY A 270 -11.66 9.76 7.49
CA GLY A 270 -11.15 8.41 7.25
C GLY A 270 -10.48 7.78 8.46
N TYR A 271 -9.95 8.59 9.38
CA TYR A 271 -9.27 8.11 10.57
C TYR A 271 -10.21 7.81 11.76
N VAL A 272 -11.51 7.98 11.59
CA VAL A 272 -12.52 7.62 12.61
C VAL A 272 -12.41 6.12 12.92
N PRO A 273 -12.58 5.70 14.21
CA PRO A 273 -12.90 6.50 15.39
C PRO A 273 -11.67 7.14 16.09
N TRP A 274 -10.46 6.94 15.56
CA TRP A 274 -9.19 7.27 16.20
C TRP A 274 -8.73 8.72 15.99
N THR A 275 -9.45 9.51 15.20
CA THR A 275 -9.10 10.90 14.86
C THR A 275 -8.81 11.75 16.09
N LEU A 276 -9.70 11.69 17.10
CA LEU A 276 -9.50 12.46 18.33
C LEU A 276 -8.25 12.03 19.09
N LEU A 277 -8.01 10.72 19.18
CA LEU A 277 -6.82 10.18 19.85
C LEU A 277 -5.53 10.62 19.13
N ALA A 278 -5.53 10.62 17.80
CA ALA A 278 -4.41 11.09 16.98
C ALA A 278 -4.13 12.59 17.23
N LEU A 279 -5.17 13.42 17.23
CA LEU A 279 -5.05 14.85 17.51
C LEU A 279 -4.53 15.13 18.94
N LEU A 280 -5.05 14.42 19.94
CA LEU A 280 -4.58 14.52 21.33
C LEU A 280 -3.12 14.08 21.47
N SER A 281 -2.72 13.02 20.73
CA SER A 281 -1.33 12.56 20.73
C SER A 281 -0.40 13.59 20.11
N LEU A 282 -0.77 14.20 18.99
CA LEU A 282 -0.02 15.28 18.35
C LEU A 282 0.12 16.50 19.29
N PHE A 283 -0.98 16.91 19.93
CA PHE A 283 -0.97 18.00 20.89
C PHE A 283 -0.06 17.70 22.09
N SER A 284 -0.14 16.49 22.67
CA SER A 284 0.71 16.05 23.76
C SER A 284 2.20 16.05 23.39
N LEU A 285 2.54 15.61 22.16
CA LEU A 285 3.92 15.64 21.66
C LEU A 285 4.48 17.06 21.56
N THR A 286 3.66 18.03 21.14
CA THR A 286 4.08 19.43 21.03
C THR A 286 4.20 20.11 22.39
N TYR A 287 3.29 19.80 23.33
CA TYR A 287 3.23 20.43 24.65
C TYR A 287 4.33 19.95 25.62
N HIS A 288 4.68 18.66 25.61
CA HIS A 288 5.57 18.08 26.60
C HIS A 288 7.05 18.00 26.20
N LYS A 289 7.51 18.59 25.10
CA LYS A 289 8.92 18.46 24.62
C LYS A 289 9.43 17.01 24.69
N PHE A 290 8.61 16.07 24.30
CA PHE A 290 8.99 14.65 24.34
C PHE A 290 10.25 14.42 23.50
N SER A 291 11.25 13.76 24.10
CA SER A 291 12.30 13.07 23.33
C SER A 291 11.61 11.96 22.53
N ILE A 292 11.30 12.27 21.29
CA ILE A 292 10.56 11.35 20.40
C ILE A 292 11.47 10.17 20.09
N GLN A 293 11.16 9.02 20.70
CA GLN A 293 11.88 7.81 20.37
C GLN A 293 11.69 7.48 18.88
N PRO A 294 12.74 6.99 18.18
CA PRO A 294 12.71 6.75 16.75
C PRO A 294 11.51 5.93 16.25
N ALA A 295 11.04 4.96 17.07
CA ALA A 295 9.88 4.14 16.71
C ALA A 295 8.54 4.88 16.77
N ALA A 296 8.42 5.98 17.49
CA ALA A 296 7.20 6.79 17.55
C ALA A 296 6.97 7.59 16.26
N TRP A 297 8.02 7.95 15.53
CA TRP A 297 7.91 8.60 14.23
C TRP A 297 7.23 7.70 13.18
N LEU A 298 7.51 6.40 13.22
CA LEU A 298 6.88 5.45 12.30
C LEU A 298 5.40 5.25 12.59
N SER A 299 4.96 5.37 13.86
CA SER A 299 3.53 5.32 14.19
C SER A 299 2.76 6.55 13.69
N LEU A 300 3.41 7.69 13.51
CA LEU A 300 2.83 8.89 12.90
C LEU A 300 2.68 8.79 11.37
N ILE A 301 3.47 7.93 10.72
CA ILE A 301 3.40 7.69 9.27
C ILE A 301 2.20 6.78 8.92
N HIS A 302 1.65 6.05 9.89
CA HIS A 302 0.41 5.27 9.73
C HIS A 302 -0.87 6.14 9.75
N ILE A 303 -0.76 7.40 10.09
CA ILE A 303 -1.82 8.39 10.02
C ILE A 303 -1.80 9.05 8.64
#